data_c2cc3b662a6516de8f2d4bf4bb9d96f0
#
_entry.id   c2cc3b662a6516de8f2d4bf4bb9d96f0
#
_cell.length_a   1.000
_cell.length_b   1.000
_cell.length_c   1.000
_cell.angle_alpha   90.00
_cell.angle_beta   90.00
_cell.angle_gamma   90.00
#
_symmetry.space_group_name_H-M   'P 1'
#
loop_
_entity.id
_entity.type
_entity.pdbx_description
1 polymer ?
#
loop_
_entity_poly.entity_id
_entity_poly.type
_entity_poly.pdbx_seq_one_letter_code
_entity_poly.pdbx_strand_id
1 'polypeptide(L)'
;MSDQLRDAVWRALDTVLDPELDEPVTDLDFVETCTVSADGVATVVLRLPTFFCAPNFSFLMVADAHDAVSAVEGVVRADVTLADHHASAEINGGVAAQAGFVGTFADEATDELDELRRIFLDKAVIAGQDRVARPLVDAGAGPDELAALTLGDVPPSADLDRLRARRAQLGLPHDDDAPLLLHSDGSRVSSAQVPLHLRRARLTRIGIETNGEFCKSFLKTRYPDRVGTA
;
A
#
# COMPACT_ATOMS: atom_id res chain seq x y z
N MET A 1 -27.86 -10.05 3.13
CA MET A 1 -27.25 -9.93 1.77
C MET A 1 -26.43 -8.64 1.65
N SER A 2 -26.95 -7.47 2.04
CA SER A 2 -26.18 -6.21 2.03
C SER A 2 -24.95 -6.24 2.96
N ASP A 3 -25.05 -6.83 4.17
CA ASP A 3 -23.92 -6.88 5.10
C ASP A 3 -22.77 -7.77 4.61
N GLN A 4 -23.08 -8.94 4.04
CA GLN A 4 -22.05 -9.81 3.46
C GLN A 4 -21.35 -9.16 2.27
N LEU A 5 -22.09 -8.41 1.44
CA LEU A 5 -21.52 -7.70 0.32
C LEU A 5 -20.68 -6.51 0.79
N ARG A 6 -21.15 -5.77 1.81
CA ARG A 6 -20.35 -4.72 2.46
C ARG A 6 -19.04 -5.27 3.02
N ASP A 7 -19.09 -6.43 3.70
CA ASP A 7 -17.89 -7.06 4.25
C ASP A 7 -16.93 -7.52 3.13
N ALA A 8 -17.45 -7.92 1.97
CA ALA A 8 -16.62 -8.22 0.80
C ALA A 8 -15.97 -6.96 0.21
N VAL A 9 -16.71 -5.85 0.13
CA VAL A 9 -16.18 -4.54 -0.28
C VAL A 9 -15.10 -4.07 0.70
N TRP A 10 -15.31 -4.22 2.01
CA TRP A 10 -14.29 -3.86 3.01
C TRP A 10 -13.01 -4.66 2.83
N ARG A 11 -13.10 -5.99 2.63
CA ARG A 11 -11.93 -6.83 2.33
C ARG A 11 -11.24 -6.46 1.02
N ALA A 12 -11.96 -5.97 0.02
CA ALA A 12 -11.35 -5.44 -1.19
C ALA A 12 -10.57 -4.14 -0.90
N LEU A 13 -11.09 -3.26 -0.05
CA LEU A 13 -10.39 -2.06 0.39
C LEU A 13 -9.13 -2.36 1.22
N ASP A 14 -9.08 -3.49 1.95
CA ASP A 14 -7.88 -3.95 2.65
C ASP A 14 -6.70 -4.26 1.70
N THR A 15 -6.97 -4.45 0.42
CA THR A 15 -5.92 -4.66 -0.60
C THR A 15 -5.39 -3.36 -1.20
N VAL A 16 -6.08 -2.25 -0.96
CA VAL A 16 -5.72 -0.92 -1.46
C VAL A 16 -4.75 -0.27 -0.48
N LEU A 17 -3.59 0.12 -0.98
CA LEU A 17 -2.51 0.62 -0.16
C LEU A 17 -2.28 2.11 -0.39
N ASP A 18 -1.91 2.81 0.66
CA ASP A 18 -1.15 4.04 0.51
C ASP A 18 0.22 3.69 -0.09
N PRO A 19 0.58 4.22 -1.26
CA PRO A 19 1.81 3.83 -1.95
C PRO A 19 3.08 4.24 -1.19
N GLU A 20 3.07 5.31 -0.42
CA GLU A 20 4.20 5.77 0.38
C GLU A 20 4.38 4.96 1.66
N LEU A 21 3.26 4.59 2.30
CA LEU A 21 3.26 3.95 3.62
C LEU A 21 3.27 2.42 3.54
N ASP A 22 2.92 1.85 2.37
CA ASP A 22 2.77 0.39 2.18
C ASP A 22 1.81 -0.23 3.21
N GLU A 23 0.79 0.55 3.62
CA GLU A 23 -0.26 0.13 4.56
C GLU A 23 -1.64 0.23 3.90
N PRO A 24 -2.58 -0.69 4.23
CA PRO A 24 -3.96 -0.61 3.75
C PRO A 24 -4.64 0.71 4.14
N VAL A 25 -5.44 1.26 3.24
CA VAL A 25 -6.24 2.47 3.52
C VAL A 25 -7.22 2.25 4.68
N THR A 26 -7.60 1.01 4.95
CA THR A 26 -8.43 0.58 6.09
C THR A 26 -7.66 0.67 7.41
N ASP A 27 -6.41 0.19 7.47
CA ASP A 27 -5.54 0.24 8.65
C ASP A 27 -5.07 1.68 8.96
N LEU A 28 -5.07 2.54 7.93
CA LEU A 28 -4.75 3.96 8.04
C LEU A 28 -5.96 4.81 8.49
N ASP A 29 -7.15 4.19 8.66
CA ASP A 29 -8.41 4.90 8.95
C ASP A 29 -8.83 5.90 7.84
N PHE A 30 -8.38 5.71 6.61
CA PHE A 30 -8.70 6.62 5.50
C PHE A 30 -10.11 6.38 4.94
N VAL A 31 -10.72 5.23 5.21
CA VAL A 31 -12.11 4.94 4.81
C VAL A 31 -13.08 5.60 5.78
N GLU A 32 -13.77 6.66 5.33
CA GLU A 32 -14.79 7.33 6.13
C GLU A 32 -16.12 6.60 6.07
N THR A 33 -16.52 6.21 4.88
CA THR A 33 -17.81 5.56 4.61
C THR A 33 -17.59 4.36 3.73
N CYS A 34 -18.21 3.24 4.09
CA CYS A 34 -18.30 2.04 3.28
C CYS A 34 -19.71 1.47 3.44
N THR A 35 -20.58 1.69 2.46
CA THR A 35 -21.97 1.21 2.45
C THR A 35 -22.29 0.54 1.13
N VAL A 36 -23.22 -0.41 1.16
CA VAL A 36 -23.74 -1.08 -0.04
C VAL A 36 -25.26 -1.09 0.01
N SER A 37 -25.88 -0.56 -1.03
CA SER A 37 -27.33 -0.55 -1.17
C SER A 37 -27.90 -1.92 -1.55
N ALA A 38 -29.22 -2.11 -1.44
CA ALA A 38 -29.87 -3.37 -1.77
C ALA A 38 -29.77 -3.75 -3.26
N ASP A 39 -29.60 -2.77 -4.12
CA ASP A 39 -29.42 -2.90 -5.58
C ASP A 39 -27.94 -3.01 -6.01
N GLY A 40 -27.03 -3.18 -5.04
CA GLY A 40 -25.61 -3.48 -5.31
C GLY A 40 -24.74 -2.26 -5.61
N VAL A 41 -25.18 -1.04 -5.26
CA VAL A 41 -24.32 0.15 -5.36
C VAL A 41 -23.45 0.27 -4.12
N ALA A 42 -22.14 0.17 -4.29
CA ALA A 42 -21.15 0.38 -3.23
C ALA A 42 -20.74 1.87 -3.21
N THR A 43 -20.91 2.52 -2.05
CA THR A 43 -20.49 3.91 -1.84
C THR A 43 -19.34 3.93 -0.83
N VAL A 44 -18.19 4.42 -1.27
CA VAL A 44 -16.96 4.55 -0.47
C VAL A 44 -16.51 6.01 -0.46
N VAL A 45 -16.24 6.54 0.71
CA VAL A 45 -15.66 7.87 0.88
C VAL A 45 -14.31 7.74 1.56
N LEU A 46 -13.25 8.23 0.92
CA LEU A 46 -11.92 8.32 1.51
C LEU A 46 -11.68 9.74 2.05
N ARG A 47 -11.00 9.82 3.18
CA ARG A 47 -10.46 11.05 3.77
C ARG A 47 -8.99 10.87 4.10
N LEU A 48 -8.19 11.86 3.75
CA LEU A 48 -6.75 11.83 3.97
C LEU A 48 -6.34 12.71 5.15
N PRO A 49 -5.14 12.50 5.72
CA PRO A 49 -4.65 13.21 6.90
C PRO A 49 -4.63 14.73 6.73
N THR A 50 -4.35 15.21 5.53
CA THR A 50 -4.28 16.65 5.26
C THR A 50 -5.09 17.04 4.01
N PHE A 51 -5.51 18.29 3.96
CA PHE A 51 -6.14 18.87 2.77
C PHE A 51 -5.19 18.93 1.56
N PHE A 52 -3.88 18.84 1.80
CA PHE A 52 -2.81 19.01 0.82
C PHE A 52 -1.98 17.74 0.58
N CYS A 53 -2.51 16.55 0.89
CA CYS A 53 -1.85 15.31 0.45
C CYS A 53 -1.57 15.37 -1.06
N ALA A 54 -0.45 14.81 -1.50
CA ALA A 54 -0.03 14.96 -2.89
C ALA A 54 -1.09 14.33 -3.84
N PRO A 55 -1.53 15.05 -4.88
CA PRO A 55 -2.61 14.61 -5.77
C PRO A 55 -2.35 13.28 -6.45
N ASN A 56 -1.09 12.96 -6.79
CA ASN A 56 -0.69 11.69 -7.37
C ASN A 56 -0.96 10.49 -6.44
N PHE A 57 -0.62 10.57 -5.15
CA PHE A 57 -0.94 9.52 -4.18
C PHE A 57 -2.44 9.44 -3.90
N SER A 58 -3.09 10.59 -3.77
CA SER A 58 -4.53 10.67 -3.57
C SER A 58 -5.29 10.03 -4.73
N PHE A 59 -4.88 10.32 -5.97
CA PHE A 59 -5.46 9.72 -7.18
C PHE A 59 -5.26 8.21 -7.21
N LEU A 60 -4.03 7.71 -6.92
CA LEU A 60 -3.72 6.28 -6.90
C LEU A 60 -4.63 5.54 -5.92
N MET A 61 -4.78 6.04 -4.68
CA MET A 61 -5.62 5.38 -3.67
C MET A 61 -7.10 5.35 -4.09
N VAL A 62 -7.63 6.44 -4.67
CA VAL A 62 -9.04 6.49 -5.10
C VAL A 62 -9.28 5.59 -6.31
N ALA A 63 -8.36 5.58 -7.28
CA ALA A 63 -8.44 4.73 -8.47
C ALA A 63 -8.33 3.24 -8.09
N ASP A 64 -7.34 2.87 -7.27
CA ASP A 64 -7.16 1.49 -6.80
C ASP A 64 -8.36 1.03 -5.97
N ALA A 65 -8.95 1.90 -5.14
CA ALA A 65 -10.15 1.61 -4.38
C ALA A 65 -11.37 1.40 -5.31
N HIS A 66 -11.52 2.24 -6.33
CA HIS A 66 -12.59 2.08 -7.33
C HIS A 66 -12.47 0.73 -8.05
N ASP A 67 -11.28 0.37 -8.51
CA ASP A 67 -11.04 -0.88 -9.23
C ASP A 67 -11.25 -2.10 -8.33
N ALA A 68 -10.71 -2.08 -7.11
CA ALA A 68 -10.87 -3.15 -6.14
C ALA A 68 -12.35 -3.38 -5.78
N VAL A 69 -13.12 -2.31 -5.53
CA VAL A 69 -14.54 -2.39 -5.19
C VAL A 69 -15.37 -2.83 -6.41
N SER A 70 -15.05 -2.35 -7.60
CA SER A 70 -15.74 -2.73 -8.84
C SER A 70 -15.57 -4.21 -9.19
N ALA A 71 -14.45 -4.82 -8.77
CA ALA A 71 -14.17 -6.23 -9.00
C ALA A 71 -14.90 -7.18 -8.03
N VAL A 72 -15.57 -6.66 -6.99
CA VAL A 72 -16.29 -7.49 -6.01
C VAL A 72 -17.56 -8.06 -6.63
N GLU A 73 -17.70 -9.39 -6.60
CA GLU A 73 -18.89 -10.06 -7.09
C GLU A 73 -20.17 -9.57 -6.36
N GLY A 74 -21.17 -9.14 -7.11
CA GLY A 74 -22.41 -8.58 -6.59
C GLY A 74 -22.44 -7.05 -6.49
N VAL A 75 -21.30 -6.37 -6.68
CA VAL A 75 -21.27 -4.91 -6.87
C VAL A 75 -21.69 -4.59 -8.30
N VAL A 76 -22.74 -3.80 -8.44
CA VAL A 76 -23.27 -3.34 -9.74
C VAL A 76 -22.63 -2.02 -10.17
N ARG A 77 -22.31 -1.18 -9.16
CA ARG A 77 -21.62 0.10 -9.37
C ARG A 77 -20.80 0.46 -8.13
N ALA A 78 -19.59 0.94 -8.35
CA ALA A 78 -18.72 1.50 -7.32
C ALA A 78 -18.70 3.03 -7.43
N ASP A 79 -19.17 3.71 -6.38
CA ASP A 79 -19.09 5.16 -6.22
C ASP A 79 -18.00 5.45 -5.16
N VAL A 80 -16.75 5.60 -5.61
CA VAL A 80 -15.61 5.87 -4.74
C VAL A 80 -15.20 7.33 -4.89
N THR A 81 -15.10 8.05 -3.78
CA THR A 81 -14.81 9.48 -3.76
C THR A 81 -13.82 9.86 -2.68
N LEU A 82 -13.07 10.92 -2.93
CA LEU A 82 -12.19 11.59 -1.98
C LEU A 82 -12.90 12.84 -1.43
N ALA A 83 -12.98 12.96 -0.11
CA ALA A 83 -13.53 14.13 0.55
C ALA A 83 -12.42 15.01 1.17
N ASP A 84 -12.75 16.29 1.40
CA ASP A 84 -11.89 17.25 2.13
C ASP A 84 -10.44 17.35 1.60
N HIS A 85 -10.27 17.37 0.27
CA HIS A 85 -8.98 17.53 -0.39
C HIS A 85 -9.03 18.61 -1.45
N HIS A 86 -7.94 19.37 -1.64
CA HIS A 86 -7.91 20.51 -2.57
C HIS A 86 -8.18 20.12 -4.04
N ALA A 87 -7.83 18.89 -4.44
CA ALA A 87 -8.06 18.35 -5.79
C ALA A 87 -9.19 17.30 -5.82
N SER A 88 -10.12 17.31 -4.86
CA SER A 88 -11.20 16.29 -4.79
C SER A 88 -12.07 16.28 -6.04
N ALA A 89 -12.39 17.44 -6.59
CA ALA A 89 -13.29 17.54 -7.75
C ALA A 89 -12.63 16.90 -8.99
N GLU A 90 -11.38 17.20 -9.23
CA GLU A 90 -10.58 16.69 -10.35
C GLU A 90 -10.40 15.17 -10.20
N ILE A 91 -9.93 14.71 -9.02
CA ILE A 91 -9.69 13.29 -8.75
C ILE A 91 -10.99 12.47 -8.90
N ASN A 92 -12.07 12.90 -8.25
CA ASN A 92 -13.35 12.20 -8.31
C ASN A 92 -13.91 12.14 -9.74
N GLY A 93 -13.82 13.26 -10.48
CA GLY A 93 -14.24 13.32 -11.87
C GLY A 93 -13.41 12.42 -12.78
N GLY A 94 -12.09 12.44 -12.62
CA GLY A 94 -11.16 11.63 -13.40
C GLY A 94 -11.32 10.12 -13.16
N VAL A 95 -11.45 9.71 -11.91
CA VAL A 95 -11.67 8.30 -11.54
C VAL A 95 -13.03 7.81 -12.05
N ALA A 96 -14.10 8.58 -11.84
CA ALA A 96 -15.43 8.22 -12.34
C ALA A 96 -15.47 8.10 -13.87
N ALA A 97 -14.69 8.92 -14.59
CA ALA A 97 -14.56 8.88 -16.04
C ALA A 97 -13.53 7.84 -16.54
N GLN A 98 -12.80 7.17 -15.63
CA GLN A 98 -11.67 6.29 -15.96
C GLN A 98 -10.63 6.95 -16.88
N ALA A 99 -10.37 8.25 -16.64
CA ALA A 99 -9.56 9.08 -17.51
C ALA A 99 -8.04 8.86 -17.36
N GLY A 100 -7.60 8.12 -16.35
CA GLY A 100 -6.19 8.04 -15.95
C GLY A 100 -5.70 9.31 -15.27
N PHE A 101 -4.45 9.32 -14.80
CA PHE A 101 -3.88 10.49 -14.13
C PHE A 101 -3.64 11.64 -15.10
N VAL A 102 -3.06 11.38 -16.27
CA VAL A 102 -2.81 12.38 -17.31
C VAL A 102 -4.12 12.98 -17.83
N GLY A 103 -5.16 12.16 -18.05
CA GLY A 103 -6.46 12.66 -18.48
C GLY A 103 -7.17 13.49 -17.42
N THR A 104 -6.88 13.22 -16.12
CA THR A 104 -7.44 13.98 -14.98
C THR A 104 -6.75 15.33 -14.79
N PHE A 105 -5.42 15.38 -14.98
CA PHE A 105 -4.57 16.55 -14.77
C PHE A 105 -3.85 16.97 -16.06
N ALA A 106 -4.58 17.05 -17.17
CA ALA A 106 -4.04 17.23 -18.52
C ALA A 106 -3.12 18.46 -18.69
N ASP A 107 -3.32 19.51 -17.90
CA ASP A 107 -2.50 20.73 -17.97
C ASP A 107 -1.23 20.67 -17.09
N GLU A 108 -1.14 19.69 -16.19
CA GLU A 108 -0.08 19.60 -15.17
C GLU A 108 0.73 18.30 -15.24
N ALA A 109 0.14 17.21 -15.74
CA ALA A 109 0.73 15.89 -15.81
C ALA A 109 1.17 15.52 -17.24
N THR A 110 2.38 14.98 -17.37
CA THR A 110 2.93 14.49 -18.63
C THR A 110 2.98 12.98 -18.74
N ASP A 111 2.99 12.30 -17.60
CA ASP A 111 3.16 10.86 -17.50
C ASP A 111 2.19 10.23 -16.52
N GLU A 112 1.82 8.96 -16.76
CA GLU A 112 1.06 8.15 -15.83
C GLU A 112 1.89 7.76 -14.60
N LEU A 113 1.24 7.23 -13.56
CA LEU A 113 1.86 7.02 -12.24
C LEU A 113 2.60 5.67 -12.08
N ASP A 114 2.81 4.91 -13.15
CA ASP A 114 3.42 3.57 -13.08
C ASP A 114 4.86 3.61 -12.54
N GLU A 115 5.68 4.58 -12.98
CA GLU A 115 7.04 4.73 -12.49
C GLU A 115 7.06 5.14 -11.00
N LEU A 116 6.15 6.02 -10.60
CA LEU A 116 6.00 6.41 -9.21
C LEU A 116 5.62 5.20 -8.35
N ARG A 117 4.63 4.41 -8.78
CA ARG A 117 4.22 3.17 -8.11
C ARG A 117 5.40 2.21 -7.97
N ARG A 118 6.18 2.02 -9.05
CA ARG A 118 7.36 1.15 -9.04
C ARG A 118 8.42 1.60 -8.02
N ILE A 119 8.70 2.91 -7.93
CA ILE A 119 9.65 3.47 -6.95
C ILE A 119 9.21 3.17 -5.51
N PHE A 120 7.92 3.30 -5.19
CA PHE A 120 7.43 3.04 -3.85
C PHE A 120 7.34 1.55 -3.54
N LEU A 121 6.99 0.71 -4.50
CA LEU A 121 7.08 -0.75 -4.36
C LEU A 121 8.51 -1.22 -4.09
N ASP A 122 9.52 -0.64 -4.75
CA ASP A 122 10.94 -0.94 -4.47
C ASP A 122 11.31 -0.58 -3.02
N LYS A 123 10.88 0.58 -2.53
CA LYS A 123 11.06 0.96 -1.11
C LYS A 123 10.36 -0.01 -0.16
N ALA A 124 9.14 -0.46 -0.49
CA ALA A 124 8.38 -1.43 0.30
C ALA A 124 9.09 -2.79 0.35
N VAL A 125 9.65 -3.27 -0.77
CA VAL A 125 10.47 -4.49 -0.83
C VAL A 125 11.71 -4.35 0.04
N ILE A 126 12.44 -3.24 -0.07
CA ILE A 126 13.63 -3.00 0.75
C ILE A 126 13.29 -3.00 2.24
N ALA A 127 12.24 -2.27 2.66
CA ALA A 127 11.77 -2.23 4.04
C ALA A 127 11.30 -3.61 4.54
N GLY A 128 10.57 -4.35 3.69
CA GLY A 128 10.10 -5.70 3.97
C GLY A 128 11.23 -6.69 4.25
N GLN A 129 12.35 -6.56 3.57
CA GLN A 129 13.53 -7.38 3.84
C GLN A 129 14.09 -7.17 5.26
N ASP A 130 14.08 -5.94 5.78
CA ASP A 130 14.47 -5.70 7.18
C ASP A 130 13.46 -6.30 8.17
N ARG A 131 12.13 -6.18 7.90
CA ARG A 131 11.09 -6.78 8.76
C ARG A 131 11.28 -8.30 8.87
N VAL A 132 11.49 -8.97 7.75
CA VAL A 132 11.65 -10.43 7.69
C VAL A 132 12.99 -10.89 8.26
N ALA A 133 14.09 -10.17 8.00
CA ALA A 133 15.42 -10.55 8.47
C ALA A 133 15.66 -10.19 9.95
N ARG A 134 14.95 -9.21 10.51
CA ARG A 134 15.17 -8.70 11.87
C ARG A 134 15.12 -9.78 12.95
N PRO A 135 14.08 -10.64 13.02
CA PRO A 135 14.03 -11.71 14.02
C PRO A 135 15.23 -12.66 13.93
N LEU A 136 15.74 -12.92 12.72
CA LEU A 136 16.93 -13.77 12.51
C LEU A 136 18.20 -13.09 13.02
N VAL A 137 18.37 -11.80 12.72
CA VAL A 137 19.49 -10.98 13.24
C VAL A 137 19.47 -10.94 14.76
N ASP A 138 18.31 -10.72 15.36
CA ASP A 138 18.13 -10.65 16.81
C ASP A 138 18.39 -12.02 17.47
N ALA A 139 18.18 -13.13 16.73
CA ALA A 139 18.55 -14.50 17.13
C ALA A 139 20.04 -14.82 16.92
N GLY A 140 20.84 -13.91 16.34
CA GLY A 140 22.28 -14.04 16.17
C GLY A 140 22.74 -14.48 14.77
N ALA A 141 21.85 -14.51 13.76
CA ALA A 141 22.24 -14.84 12.40
C ALA A 141 23.27 -13.85 11.85
N GLY A 142 24.39 -14.38 11.34
CA GLY A 142 25.48 -13.59 10.77
C GLY A 142 25.28 -13.27 9.28
N PRO A 143 26.15 -12.38 8.71
CA PRO A 143 26.05 -11.98 7.31
C PRO A 143 26.13 -13.15 6.32
N ASP A 144 26.97 -14.14 6.58
CA ASP A 144 27.14 -15.31 5.71
C ASP A 144 25.86 -16.17 5.69
N GLU A 145 25.26 -16.38 6.86
CA GLU A 145 24.01 -17.12 7.01
C GLU A 145 22.85 -16.38 6.30
N LEU A 146 22.66 -15.10 6.58
CA LEU A 146 21.61 -14.30 5.97
C LEU A 146 21.71 -14.21 4.44
N ALA A 147 22.94 -14.16 3.90
CA ALA A 147 23.18 -14.16 2.45
C ALA A 147 22.86 -15.52 1.81
N ALA A 148 22.94 -16.62 2.56
CA ALA A 148 22.66 -17.97 2.07
C ALA A 148 21.17 -18.30 2.08
N LEU A 149 20.39 -17.71 3.01
CA LEU A 149 18.96 -18.02 3.20
C LEU A 149 18.13 -17.70 1.98
N THR A 150 17.06 -18.48 1.82
CA THR A 150 15.95 -18.26 0.87
C THR A 150 14.67 -17.86 1.62
N LEU A 151 13.63 -17.48 0.90
CA LEU A 151 12.32 -17.18 1.50
C LEU A 151 11.65 -18.42 2.11
N GLY A 152 11.97 -19.63 1.61
CA GLY A 152 11.49 -20.90 2.14
C GLY A 152 12.15 -21.31 3.47
N ASP A 153 13.34 -20.78 3.77
CA ASP A 153 14.06 -21.05 5.03
C ASP A 153 13.53 -20.20 6.20
N VAL A 154 12.72 -19.18 5.92
CA VAL A 154 12.20 -18.22 6.92
C VAL A 154 10.86 -18.74 7.47
N PRO A 155 10.63 -18.67 8.79
CA PRO A 155 9.32 -19.01 9.34
C PRO A 155 8.17 -18.21 8.73
N PRO A 156 7.00 -18.83 8.45
CA PRO A 156 5.84 -18.13 7.93
C PRO A 156 5.44 -16.95 8.83
N SER A 157 5.15 -15.80 8.19
CA SER A 157 4.71 -14.59 8.88
C SER A 157 3.99 -13.65 7.90
N ALA A 158 3.16 -12.75 8.44
CA ALA A 158 2.50 -11.73 7.62
C ALA A 158 3.51 -10.82 6.88
N ASP A 159 4.67 -10.54 7.48
CA ASP A 159 5.75 -9.78 6.83
C ASP A 159 6.38 -10.52 5.66
N LEU A 160 6.55 -11.85 5.77
CA LEU A 160 7.04 -12.69 4.68
C LEU A 160 6.04 -12.71 3.51
N ASP A 161 4.75 -12.90 3.81
CA ASP A 161 3.69 -12.91 2.81
C ASP A 161 3.60 -11.55 2.08
N ARG A 162 3.69 -10.45 2.83
CA ARG A 162 3.75 -9.10 2.28
C ARG A 162 4.98 -8.91 1.39
N LEU A 163 6.16 -9.32 1.83
CA LEU A 163 7.38 -9.21 1.02
C LEU A 163 7.27 -9.98 -0.30
N ARG A 164 6.74 -11.22 -0.27
CA ARG A 164 6.48 -12.02 -1.48
C ARG A 164 5.53 -11.31 -2.44
N ALA A 165 4.41 -10.77 -1.93
CA ALA A 165 3.43 -10.04 -2.72
C ALA A 165 4.04 -8.80 -3.40
N ARG A 166 4.87 -8.00 -2.69
CA ARG A 166 5.54 -6.83 -3.26
C ARG A 166 6.58 -7.20 -4.32
N ARG A 167 7.34 -8.29 -4.09
CA ARG A 167 8.27 -8.81 -5.08
C ARG A 167 7.56 -9.29 -6.35
N ALA A 168 6.44 -9.99 -6.21
CA ALA A 168 5.62 -10.42 -7.33
C ALA A 168 5.13 -9.23 -8.19
N GLN A 169 4.67 -8.15 -7.55
CA GLN A 169 4.25 -6.93 -8.24
C GLN A 169 5.39 -6.26 -9.04
N LEU A 170 6.64 -6.39 -8.58
CA LEU A 170 7.83 -5.88 -9.27
C LEU A 170 8.43 -6.88 -10.27
N GLY A 171 7.87 -8.10 -10.40
CA GLY A 171 8.46 -9.17 -11.21
C GLY A 171 9.77 -9.72 -10.65
N LEU A 172 10.04 -9.53 -9.35
CA LEU A 172 11.22 -10.05 -8.67
C LEU A 172 11.01 -11.50 -8.20
N PRO A 173 12.10 -12.29 -7.99
CA PRO A 173 12.02 -13.62 -7.40
C PRO A 173 11.28 -13.60 -6.06
N HIS A 174 10.24 -14.46 -5.89
CA HIS A 174 9.37 -14.47 -4.72
C HIS A 174 8.95 -15.87 -4.25
N ASP A 175 9.37 -16.92 -4.95
CA ASP A 175 9.14 -18.32 -4.58
C ASP A 175 10.03 -18.73 -3.40
N ASP A 176 9.85 -19.97 -2.91
CA ASP A 176 10.61 -20.49 -1.77
C ASP A 176 12.13 -20.51 -1.99
N ASP A 177 12.57 -20.81 -3.22
CA ASP A 177 13.99 -20.81 -3.57
C ASP A 177 14.59 -19.40 -3.79
N ALA A 178 13.76 -18.35 -3.77
CA ALA A 178 14.21 -16.98 -3.95
C ALA A 178 15.08 -16.53 -2.78
N PRO A 179 16.21 -15.82 -3.02
CA PRO A 179 17.05 -15.31 -1.94
C PRO A 179 16.28 -14.42 -0.96
N LEU A 180 16.55 -14.55 0.35
CA LEU A 180 15.97 -13.68 1.37
C LEU A 180 16.30 -12.21 1.10
N LEU A 181 17.55 -11.89 0.75
CA LEU A 181 18.02 -10.53 0.49
C LEU A 181 18.35 -10.33 -0.99
N LEU A 182 17.67 -9.35 -1.62
CA LEU A 182 17.85 -8.96 -3.02
C LEU A 182 18.13 -7.47 -3.14
N HIS A 183 18.94 -7.09 -4.12
CA HIS A 183 18.99 -5.74 -4.64
C HIS A 183 17.74 -5.42 -5.48
N SER A 184 17.51 -4.13 -5.79
CA SER A 184 16.35 -3.67 -6.60
C SER A 184 16.35 -4.23 -8.03
N ASP A 185 17.50 -4.69 -8.54
CA ASP A 185 17.64 -5.36 -9.84
C ASP A 185 17.35 -6.88 -9.78
N GLY A 186 16.98 -7.40 -8.61
CA GLY A 186 16.72 -8.82 -8.40
C GLY A 186 17.96 -9.67 -8.14
N SER A 187 19.16 -9.11 -8.15
CA SER A 187 20.39 -9.85 -7.84
C SER A 187 20.49 -10.13 -6.34
N ARG A 188 21.10 -11.29 -5.99
CA ARG A 188 21.32 -11.70 -4.59
C ARG A 188 22.32 -10.75 -3.91
N VAL A 189 22.03 -10.36 -2.67
CA VAL A 189 22.96 -9.61 -1.81
C VAL A 189 24.07 -10.55 -1.33
N SER A 190 25.35 -10.20 -1.59
CA SER A 190 26.48 -10.98 -1.10
C SER A 190 26.70 -10.77 0.41
N SER A 191 27.31 -11.74 1.08
CA SER A 191 27.64 -11.69 2.52
C SER A 191 28.36 -10.38 2.92
N ALA A 192 29.32 -9.93 2.13
CA ALA A 192 30.06 -8.68 2.37
C ALA A 192 29.13 -7.43 2.29
N GLN A 193 28.03 -7.49 1.55
CA GLN A 193 27.08 -6.39 1.37
C GLN A 193 25.95 -6.40 2.40
N VAL A 194 25.67 -7.54 3.06
CA VAL A 194 24.55 -7.69 4.02
C VAL A 194 24.51 -6.59 5.07
N PRO A 195 25.61 -6.21 5.75
CA PRO A 195 25.54 -5.18 6.79
C PRO A 195 25.06 -3.82 6.27
N LEU A 196 25.54 -3.40 5.10
CA LEU A 196 25.14 -2.13 4.48
C LEU A 196 23.71 -2.21 3.96
N HIS A 197 23.34 -3.32 3.33
CA HIS A 197 22.00 -3.57 2.81
C HIS A 197 20.94 -3.51 3.92
N LEU A 198 21.13 -4.23 5.02
CA LEU A 198 20.19 -4.23 6.15
C LEU A 198 20.15 -2.88 6.87
N ARG A 199 21.27 -2.14 6.93
CA ARG A 199 21.25 -0.76 7.44
C ARG A 199 20.36 0.14 6.59
N ARG A 200 20.46 0.07 5.26
CA ARG A 200 19.60 0.82 4.33
C ARG A 200 18.15 0.37 4.48
N ALA A 201 17.89 -0.93 4.48
CA ALA A 201 16.57 -1.50 4.62
C ALA A 201 15.87 -1.04 5.93
N ARG A 202 16.61 -1.05 7.05
CA ARG A 202 16.14 -0.55 8.33
C ARG A 202 15.78 0.93 8.29
N LEU A 203 16.62 1.77 7.69
CA LEU A 203 16.35 3.21 7.59
C LEU A 203 15.11 3.48 6.74
N THR A 204 14.94 2.76 5.62
CA THR A 204 13.75 2.86 4.78
C THR A 204 12.50 2.44 5.55
N ARG A 205 12.55 1.31 6.27
CA ARG A 205 11.43 0.85 7.10
C ARG A 205 11.04 1.87 8.18
N ILE A 206 12.02 2.37 8.94
CA ILE A 206 11.76 3.36 9.99
C ILE A 206 11.14 4.63 9.40
N GLY A 207 11.60 5.08 8.23
CA GLY A 207 11.02 6.23 7.54
C GLY A 207 9.55 6.01 7.19
N ILE A 208 9.21 4.87 6.59
CA ILE A 208 7.84 4.49 6.24
C ILE A 208 6.95 4.45 7.50
N GLU A 209 7.38 3.71 8.53
CA GLU A 209 6.62 3.54 9.77
C GLU A 209 6.41 4.89 10.50
N THR A 210 7.43 5.74 10.55
CA THR A 210 7.33 7.07 11.16
C THR A 210 6.34 7.95 10.41
N ASN A 211 6.37 7.95 9.07
CA ASN A 211 5.40 8.69 8.26
C ASN A 211 3.98 8.17 8.50
N GLY A 212 3.78 6.85 8.59
CA GLY A 212 2.48 6.24 8.91
C GLY A 212 1.92 6.73 10.25
N GLU A 213 2.73 6.77 11.30
CA GLU A 213 2.31 7.29 12.59
C GLU A 213 1.96 8.79 12.55
N PHE A 214 2.69 9.60 11.78
CA PHE A 214 2.34 11.00 11.56
C PHE A 214 1.00 11.14 10.84
N CYS A 215 0.77 10.38 9.76
CA CYS A 215 -0.48 10.40 9.01
C CYS A 215 -1.67 10.03 9.91
N LYS A 216 -1.56 8.95 10.70
CA LYS A 216 -2.59 8.54 11.66
C LYS A 216 -2.86 9.62 12.72
N SER A 217 -1.81 10.28 13.23
CA SER A 217 -1.93 11.36 14.20
C SER A 217 -2.63 12.60 13.63
N PHE A 218 -2.26 13.00 12.40
CA PHE A 218 -2.90 14.12 11.72
C PHE A 218 -4.37 13.85 11.41
N LEU A 219 -4.70 12.63 10.96
CA LEU A 219 -6.08 12.25 10.68
C LEU A 219 -6.95 12.33 11.94
N LYS A 220 -6.47 11.80 13.07
CA LYS A 220 -7.16 11.90 14.37
C LYS A 220 -7.37 13.34 14.83
N THR A 221 -6.39 14.22 14.60
CA THR A 221 -6.49 15.65 14.94
C THR A 221 -7.51 16.35 14.03
N ARG A 222 -7.52 16.00 12.76
CA ARG A 222 -8.42 16.61 11.77
C ARG A 222 -9.88 16.17 11.93
N TYR A 223 -10.09 14.92 12.35
CA TYR A 223 -11.42 14.31 12.50
C TYR A 223 -11.59 13.67 13.90
N PRO A 224 -11.65 14.50 14.96
CA PRO A 224 -11.65 14.02 16.34
C PRO A 224 -12.88 13.16 16.69
N ASP A 225 -14.02 13.36 16.00
CA ASP A 225 -15.28 12.66 16.30
C ASP A 225 -15.31 11.20 15.77
N ARG A 226 -14.27 10.73 15.08
CA ARG A 226 -14.15 9.35 14.55
C ARG A 226 -13.64 8.32 15.56
N VAL A 227 -13.22 8.75 16.75
CA VAL A 227 -12.72 7.83 17.79
C VAL A 227 -13.90 7.06 18.38
N GLY A 228 -14.27 5.92 17.78
CA GLY A 228 -15.20 4.99 18.41
C GLY A 228 -16.28 4.30 17.57
N THR A 229 -16.17 4.23 16.24
CA THR A 229 -17.06 3.38 15.41
C THR A 229 -16.25 2.31 14.71
N ALA A 230 -15.80 1.31 15.48
CA ALA A 230 -15.39 0.01 14.98
C ALA A 230 -16.50 -1.00 15.25
#